data_1a0f2b5775eab4363e1628cf2bce625e
#
_entry.id   1a0f2b5775eab4363e1628cf2bce625e
#
_cell.length_a   1.000
_cell.length_b   1.000
_cell.length_c   1.000
_cell.angle_alpha   90.00
_cell.angle_beta   90.00
_cell.angle_gamma   90.00
#
_symmetry.space_group_name_H-M   'P 1'
#
loop_
_entity.id
_entity.type
_entity.pdbx_description
1 polymer ?
#
loop_
_entity_poly.entity_id
_entity_poly.type
_entity_poly.pdbx_seq_one_letter_code
_entity_poly.pdbx_strand_id
1 'polypeptide(L)'
;MDIILASNSSRRKDLLTMLNVPFTVMDSGVDERVEEENYRENGVENTPYEWVKAIAAIKAETVGKRIDGDKIVIAADTIVTYMGKIVHRPFEMKQAEEMLRLLSGHKHTVYTGLAVLYKRADGSMETHKSVTATDVYFRELSEEEIKSYASTNEPYDKAGGYGIQGKGSLLIDHIDGDYFNVVGLPLVQLYKELKENGVNIM
;
A
#
# COMPACT_ATOMS: atom_id res chain seq x y z
N MET A 1 19.19 -15.34 -1.17
CA MET A 1 18.47 -14.80 0.00
C MET A 1 16.99 -15.12 -0.16
N ASP A 2 16.36 -15.60 0.92
CA ASP A 2 14.92 -15.87 0.90
C ASP A 2 14.14 -14.59 1.08
N ILE A 3 13.06 -14.45 0.34
CA ILE A 3 12.20 -13.27 0.38
C ILE A 3 11.01 -13.52 1.30
N ILE A 4 10.71 -12.55 2.16
CA ILE A 4 9.57 -12.54 3.07
C ILE A 4 8.69 -11.33 2.71
N LEU A 5 7.42 -11.55 2.45
CA LEU A 5 6.43 -10.49 2.31
C LEU A 5 5.81 -10.21 3.68
N ALA A 6 6.11 -9.04 4.24
CA ALA A 6 5.57 -8.57 5.52
C ALA A 6 4.16 -7.97 5.34
N SER A 7 3.23 -8.76 4.79
CA SER A 7 1.87 -8.29 4.49
C SER A 7 0.88 -9.44 4.33
N ASN A 8 -0.32 -9.27 4.89
CA ASN A 8 -1.45 -10.19 4.68
C ASN A 8 -2.29 -9.84 3.44
N SER A 9 -2.02 -8.73 2.76
CA SER A 9 -2.76 -8.31 1.56
C SER A 9 -2.69 -9.37 0.46
N SER A 10 -3.86 -9.88 0.03
CA SER A 10 -3.96 -10.81 -1.11
C SER A 10 -3.42 -10.17 -2.38
N ARG A 11 -3.71 -8.91 -2.62
CA ARG A 11 -3.25 -8.16 -3.80
C ARG A 11 -1.73 -8.12 -3.92
N ARG A 12 -1.01 -7.88 -2.81
CA ARG A 12 0.47 -7.88 -2.80
C ARG A 12 1.05 -9.27 -3.02
N LYS A 13 0.38 -10.30 -2.46
CA LYS A 13 0.75 -11.71 -2.72
C LYS A 13 0.60 -12.05 -4.20
N ASP A 14 -0.53 -11.67 -4.81
CA ASP A 14 -0.81 -11.91 -6.22
C ASP A 14 0.22 -11.22 -7.12
N LEU A 15 0.63 -9.99 -6.81
CA LEU A 15 1.65 -9.25 -7.56
C LEU A 15 3.03 -9.93 -7.51
N LEU A 16 3.48 -10.40 -6.35
CA LEU A 16 4.74 -11.14 -6.26
C LEU A 16 4.64 -12.52 -6.94
N THR A 17 3.50 -13.19 -6.83
CA THR A 17 3.25 -14.46 -7.52
C THR A 17 3.30 -14.28 -9.05
N MET A 18 2.75 -13.18 -9.56
CA MET A 18 2.79 -12.83 -11.00
C MET A 18 4.24 -12.69 -11.51
N LEU A 19 5.17 -12.24 -10.66
CA LEU A 19 6.59 -12.13 -11.00
C LEU A 19 7.34 -13.46 -10.89
N ASN A 20 6.69 -14.56 -10.50
CA ASN A 20 7.31 -15.87 -10.21
C ASN A 20 8.45 -15.79 -9.17
N VAL A 21 8.43 -14.80 -8.30
CA VAL A 21 9.39 -14.66 -7.21
C VAL A 21 8.98 -15.56 -6.06
N PRO A 22 9.82 -16.52 -5.64
CA PRO A 22 9.49 -17.33 -4.46
C PRO A 22 9.58 -16.47 -3.19
N PHE A 23 8.53 -16.51 -2.38
CA PHE A 23 8.47 -15.79 -1.11
C PHE A 23 7.68 -16.55 -0.06
N THR A 24 7.90 -16.20 1.20
CA THR A 24 7.05 -16.59 2.33
C THR A 24 6.30 -15.38 2.84
N VAL A 25 5.18 -15.61 3.53
CA VAL A 25 4.38 -14.52 4.12
C VAL A 25 4.56 -14.54 5.62
N MET A 26 4.83 -13.38 6.21
CA MET A 26 4.85 -13.17 7.64
C MET A 26 4.13 -11.87 7.99
N ASP A 27 3.06 -11.98 8.78
CA ASP A 27 2.34 -10.78 9.23
C ASP A 27 3.24 -9.92 10.12
N SER A 28 3.28 -8.63 9.84
CA SER A 28 4.00 -7.68 10.69
C SER A 28 3.35 -7.55 12.07
N GLY A 29 2.03 -7.67 12.15
CA GLY A 29 1.27 -7.42 13.38
C GLY A 29 1.24 -5.95 13.78
N VAL A 30 1.65 -5.04 12.90
CA VAL A 30 1.65 -3.59 13.16
C VAL A 30 0.22 -3.06 13.09
N ASP A 31 -0.23 -2.41 14.15
CA ASP A 31 -1.49 -1.67 14.17
C ASP A 31 -1.27 -0.26 13.61
N GLU A 32 -1.71 -0.07 12.38
CA GLU A 32 -1.53 1.19 11.65
C GLU A 32 -2.17 2.40 12.37
N ARG A 33 -3.23 2.20 13.17
CA ARG A 33 -3.91 3.28 13.89
C ARG A 33 -3.08 3.76 15.08
N VAL A 34 -2.50 2.81 15.83
CA VAL A 34 -1.62 3.13 16.95
C VAL A 34 -0.37 3.84 16.45
N GLU A 35 0.18 3.39 15.32
CA GLU A 35 1.35 4.06 14.73
C GLU A 35 1.00 5.45 14.18
N GLU A 36 -0.22 5.67 13.68
CA GLU A 36 -0.68 6.99 13.24
C GLU A 36 -0.76 7.98 14.41
N GLU A 37 -1.26 7.54 15.57
CA GLU A 37 -1.29 8.35 16.79
C GLU A 37 0.13 8.68 17.25
N ASN A 38 1.01 7.67 17.36
CA ASN A 38 2.41 7.84 17.74
C ASN A 38 3.15 8.82 16.80
N TYR A 39 2.89 8.72 15.48
CA TYR A 39 3.54 9.56 14.48
C TYR A 39 3.12 11.03 14.60
N ARG A 40 1.84 11.28 14.88
CA ARG A 40 1.31 12.64 15.12
C ARG A 40 1.87 13.29 16.38
N GLU A 41 2.05 12.53 17.44
CA GLU A 41 2.56 13.02 18.73
C GLU A 41 4.05 13.40 18.66
N ASN A 42 4.83 12.72 17.83
CA ASN A 42 6.28 12.96 17.73
C ASN A 42 6.68 14.15 16.84
N GLY A 43 5.73 14.94 16.33
CA GLY A 43 6.01 16.24 15.68
C GLY A 43 6.82 16.18 14.38
N VAL A 44 6.91 15.01 13.76
CA VAL A 44 7.51 14.86 12.42
C VAL A 44 6.62 15.56 11.39
N GLU A 45 7.17 16.13 10.33
CA GLU A 45 6.38 16.72 9.23
C GLU A 45 5.35 15.69 8.75
N ASN A 46 4.09 15.91 9.16
CA ASN A 46 2.97 14.97 8.99
C ASN A 46 2.41 15.03 7.57
N THR A 47 3.26 14.82 6.56
CA THR A 47 2.76 14.65 5.20
C THR A 47 2.32 13.20 4.98
N PRO A 48 1.24 12.97 4.21
CA PRO A 48 0.84 11.60 3.82
C PRO A 48 1.99 10.78 3.21
N TYR A 49 2.88 11.44 2.51
CA TYR A 49 4.08 10.87 1.92
C TYR A 49 5.05 10.30 2.97
N GLU A 50 5.41 11.08 4.00
CA GLU A 50 6.34 10.61 5.04
C GLU A 50 5.67 9.55 5.93
N TRP A 51 4.37 9.69 6.18
CA TRP A 51 3.60 8.71 6.92
C TRP A 51 3.65 7.31 6.27
N VAL A 52 3.26 7.19 5.00
CA VAL A 52 3.19 5.89 4.32
C VAL A 52 4.57 5.23 4.21
N LYS A 53 5.63 6.03 4.08
CA LYS A 53 7.02 5.58 4.06
C LYS A 53 7.45 5.02 5.42
N ALA A 54 7.07 5.70 6.50
CA ALA A 54 7.39 5.28 7.86
C ALA A 54 6.69 3.96 8.21
N ILE A 55 5.40 3.82 7.91
CA ILE A 55 4.65 2.58 8.19
C ILE A 55 5.20 1.39 7.43
N ALA A 56 5.56 1.57 6.16
CA ALA A 56 6.20 0.48 5.40
C ALA A 56 7.51 0.03 6.08
N ALA A 57 8.34 0.97 6.55
CA ALA A 57 9.58 0.66 7.26
C ALA A 57 9.33 -0.05 8.59
N ILE A 58 8.40 0.44 9.41
CA ILE A 58 8.04 -0.18 10.69
C ILE A 58 7.59 -1.65 10.48
N LYS A 59 6.77 -1.91 9.45
CA LYS A 59 6.35 -3.28 9.10
C LYS A 59 7.54 -4.17 8.74
N ALA A 60 8.47 -3.69 7.90
CA ALA A 60 9.66 -4.44 7.51
C ALA A 60 10.57 -4.73 8.70
N GLU A 61 10.84 -3.72 9.52
CA GLU A 61 11.72 -3.82 10.69
C GLU A 61 11.13 -4.73 11.78
N THR A 62 9.82 -4.69 11.99
CA THR A 62 9.12 -5.55 12.94
C THR A 62 9.26 -7.03 12.55
N VAL A 63 9.15 -7.35 11.26
CA VAL A 63 9.42 -8.71 10.77
C VAL A 63 10.91 -9.03 10.84
N GLY A 64 11.79 -8.10 10.44
CA GLY A 64 13.25 -8.26 10.47
C GLY A 64 13.81 -8.63 11.85
N LYS A 65 13.18 -8.14 12.93
CA LYS A 65 13.55 -8.47 14.32
C LYS A 65 13.13 -9.88 14.73
N ARG A 66 12.23 -10.54 14.00
CA ARG A 66 11.68 -11.87 14.34
C ARG A 66 12.28 -13.02 13.52
N ILE A 67 13.23 -12.71 12.66
CA ILE A 67 13.84 -13.67 11.72
C ILE A 67 15.36 -13.68 11.88
N ASP A 68 15.98 -14.79 11.50
CA ASP A 68 17.42 -14.97 11.51
C ASP A 68 17.97 -15.30 10.11
N GLY A 69 19.28 -15.12 9.94
CA GLY A 69 20.02 -15.42 8.72
C GLY A 69 19.83 -14.36 7.62
N ASP A 70 20.34 -14.68 6.43
CA ASP A 70 20.29 -13.79 5.27
C ASP A 70 18.92 -13.81 4.63
N LYS A 71 18.14 -12.76 4.83
CA LYS A 71 16.74 -12.63 4.36
C LYS A 71 16.49 -11.24 3.78
N ILE A 72 15.52 -11.17 2.88
CA ILE A 72 14.97 -9.90 2.38
C ILE A 72 13.52 -9.80 2.84
N VAL A 73 13.18 -8.71 3.50
CA VAL A 73 11.79 -8.43 3.91
C VAL A 73 11.24 -7.32 3.04
N ILE A 74 10.15 -7.60 2.34
CA ILE A 74 9.40 -6.63 1.53
C ILE A 74 8.15 -6.24 2.31
N ALA A 75 8.00 -4.96 2.59
CA ALA A 75 6.81 -4.39 3.19
C ALA A 75 6.30 -3.21 2.38
N ALA A 76 5.00 -2.99 2.39
CA ALA A 76 4.40 -1.82 1.78
C ALA A 76 3.21 -1.34 2.61
N ASP A 77 2.91 -0.05 2.47
CA ASP A 77 1.69 0.56 2.97
C ASP A 77 1.09 1.44 1.89
N THR A 78 -0.26 1.55 1.85
CA THR A 78 -0.96 2.28 0.79
C THR A 78 -2.04 3.15 1.37
N ILE A 79 -2.02 4.42 1.03
CA ILE A 79 -3.03 5.40 1.42
C ILE A 79 -3.61 6.11 0.20
N VAL A 80 -4.84 6.55 0.33
CA VAL A 80 -5.51 7.44 -0.62
C VAL A 80 -5.59 8.83 0.00
N THR A 81 -5.29 9.87 -0.78
CA THR A 81 -5.42 11.25 -0.31
C THR A 81 -6.27 12.06 -1.27
N TYR A 82 -7.13 12.89 -0.70
CA TYR A 82 -7.91 13.89 -1.43
C TYR A 82 -7.78 15.25 -0.76
N MET A 83 -7.45 16.28 -1.53
CA MET A 83 -7.18 17.65 -1.02
C MET A 83 -6.20 17.66 0.17
N GLY A 84 -5.15 16.82 0.11
CA GLY A 84 -4.11 16.73 1.15
C GLY A 84 -4.52 15.97 2.42
N LYS A 85 -5.73 15.42 2.49
CA LYS A 85 -6.22 14.62 3.63
C LYS A 85 -6.27 13.14 3.28
N ILE A 86 -5.94 12.29 4.24
CA ILE A 86 -6.03 10.83 4.07
C ILE A 86 -7.51 10.43 4.07
N VAL A 87 -7.88 9.63 3.06
CA VAL A 87 -9.19 8.97 2.96
C VAL A 87 -9.02 7.54 3.44
N HIS A 88 -9.51 7.24 4.63
CA HIS A 88 -9.34 5.95 5.30
C HIS A 88 -10.18 4.84 4.66
N ARG A 89 -10.18 3.66 5.28
CA ARG A 89 -11.07 2.54 4.91
C ARG A 89 -12.45 2.77 5.52
N PRO A 90 -13.54 2.52 4.80
CA PRO A 90 -14.88 2.55 5.38
C PRO A 90 -15.12 1.33 6.26
N PHE A 91 -15.89 1.50 7.33
CA PHE A 91 -16.31 0.39 8.21
C PHE A 91 -17.77 -0.04 7.94
N GLU A 92 -18.53 0.83 7.28
CA GLU A 92 -19.93 0.61 6.98
C GLU A 92 -20.33 1.21 5.62
N MET A 93 -21.45 0.76 5.09
CA MET A 93 -21.93 1.13 3.76
C MET A 93 -22.11 2.66 3.59
N LYS A 94 -22.62 3.34 4.63
CA LYS A 94 -22.82 4.79 4.59
C LYS A 94 -21.50 5.53 4.40
N GLN A 95 -20.43 5.10 5.11
CA GLN A 95 -19.10 5.69 4.95
C GLN A 95 -18.52 5.41 3.56
N ALA A 96 -18.71 4.20 3.03
CA ALA A 96 -18.30 3.88 1.67
C ALA A 96 -19.00 4.77 0.64
N GLU A 97 -20.31 4.98 0.76
CA GLU A 97 -21.05 5.91 -0.10
C GLU A 97 -20.54 7.35 0.00
N GLU A 98 -20.30 7.85 1.22
CA GLU A 98 -19.78 9.20 1.44
C GLU A 98 -18.39 9.39 0.81
N MET A 99 -17.49 8.40 0.92
CA MET A 99 -16.18 8.41 0.29
C MET A 99 -16.27 8.40 -1.24
N LEU A 100 -17.15 7.58 -1.81
CA LEU A 100 -17.34 7.54 -3.26
C LEU A 100 -17.92 8.85 -3.80
N ARG A 101 -18.88 9.48 -3.09
CA ARG A 101 -19.37 10.82 -3.46
C ARG A 101 -18.27 11.87 -3.40
N LEU A 102 -17.40 11.80 -2.38
CA LEU A 102 -16.26 12.71 -2.22
C LEU A 102 -15.29 12.61 -3.40
N LEU A 103 -15.05 11.41 -3.92
CA LEU A 103 -14.09 11.14 -4.98
C LEU A 103 -14.69 11.24 -6.39
N SER A 104 -16.02 11.17 -6.53
CA SER A 104 -16.74 11.20 -7.81
C SER A 104 -16.43 12.46 -8.61
N GLY A 105 -16.02 12.30 -9.87
CA GLY A 105 -15.64 13.40 -10.77
C GLY A 105 -14.33 14.11 -10.40
N HIS A 106 -13.57 13.59 -9.44
CA HIS A 106 -12.38 14.26 -8.93
C HIS A 106 -11.10 13.43 -9.10
N LYS A 107 -10.00 14.16 -9.16
CA LYS A 107 -8.65 13.60 -9.03
C LYS A 107 -8.30 13.42 -7.54
N HIS A 108 -7.70 12.30 -7.21
CA HIS A 108 -7.10 12.04 -5.92
C HIS A 108 -5.77 11.29 -6.11
N THR A 109 -4.93 11.25 -5.08
CA THR A 109 -3.61 10.64 -5.18
C THR A 109 -3.51 9.40 -4.30
N VAL A 110 -2.97 8.32 -4.86
CA VAL A 110 -2.62 7.09 -4.14
C VAL A 110 -1.12 7.06 -3.91
N TYR A 111 -0.71 6.99 -2.65
CA TYR A 111 0.68 6.80 -2.26
C TYR A 111 0.88 5.39 -1.74
N THR A 112 1.92 4.70 -2.24
CA THR A 112 2.40 3.46 -1.63
C THR A 112 3.84 3.64 -1.19
N GLY A 113 4.06 3.50 0.11
CA GLY A 113 5.39 3.35 0.70
C GLY A 113 5.86 1.92 0.50
N LEU A 114 7.09 1.77 0.04
CA LEU A 114 7.81 0.51 -0.09
C LEU A 114 9.01 0.52 0.85
N ALA A 115 9.18 -0.54 1.62
CA ALA A 115 10.38 -0.80 2.39
C ALA A 115 10.94 -2.17 2.02
N VAL A 116 12.22 -2.22 1.69
CA VAL A 116 12.99 -3.45 1.47
C VAL A 116 14.07 -3.50 2.52
N LEU A 117 13.98 -4.47 3.42
CA LEU A 117 14.94 -4.67 4.50
C LEU A 117 15.82 -5.87 4.18
N TYR A 118 17.11 -5.66 4.22
CA TYR A 118 18.15 -6.68 4.08
C TYR A 118 18.64 -7.10 5.47
N LYS A 119 18.27 -8.30 5.90
CA LYS A 119 18.75 -8.93 7.12
C LYS A 119 19.99 -9.76 6.79
N ARG A 120 21.06 -9.60 7.58
CA ARG A 120 22.30 -10.36 7.44
C ARG A 120 22.45 -11.41 8.55
N ALA A 121 23.26 -12.44 8.28
CA ALA A 121 23.52 -13.52 9.25
C ALA A 121 24.15 -13.04 10.55
N ASP A 122 24.88 -11.91 10.54
CA ASP A 122 25.45 -11.27 11.73
C ASP A 122 24.44 -10.49 12.58
N GLY A 123 23.18 -10.48 12.16
CA GLY A 123 22.09 -9.77 12.83
C GLY A 123 21.89 -8.33 12.37
N SER A 124 22.78 -7.77 11.54
CA SER A 124 22.61 -6.42 11.00
C SER A 124 21.40 -6.32 10.08
N MET A 125 20.79 -5.12 10.03
CA MET A 125 19.63 -4.81 9.20
C MET A 125 19.86 -3.48 8.49
N GLU A 126 19.59 -3.47 7.19
CA GLU A 126 19.59 -2.27 6.36
C GLU A 126 18.23 -2.13 5.70
N THR A 127 17.57 -0.98 5.85
CA THR A 127 16.21 -0.74 5.33
C THR A 127 16.23 0.37 4.30
N HIS A 128 15.90 0.03 3.06
CA HIS A 128 15.71 0.97 1.97
C HIS A 128 14.24 1.32 1.84
N LYS A 129 13.96 2.61 1.68
CA LYS A 129 12.59 3.16 1.73
C LYS A 129 12.34 4.06 0.53
N SER A 130 11.20 3.88 -0.11
CA SER A 130 10.73 4.75 -1.19
C SER A 130 9.23 4.96 -1.12
N VAL A 131 8.74 5.94 -1.86
CA VAL A 131 7.29 6.18 -2.03
C VAL A 131 7.01 6.39 -3.50
N THR A 132 5.97 5.75 -3.99
CA THR A 132 5.42 5.97 -5.33
C THR A 132 4.07 6.67 -5.19
N ALA A 133 3.83 7.67 -6.03
CA ALA A 133 2.56 8.39 -6.12
C ALA A 133 1.92 8.15 -7.48
N THR A 134 0.61 8.03 -7.52
CA THR A 134 -0.19 7.91 -8.74
C THR A 134 -1.46 8.72 -8.58
N ASP A 135 -1.74 9.60 -9.52
CA ASP A 135 -3.00 10.31 -9.58
C ASP A 135 -4.06 9.42 -10.23
N VAL A 136 -5.20 9.30 -9.57
CA VAL A 136 -6.36 8.54 -10.04
C VAL A 136 -7.50 9.51 -10.28
N TYR A 137 -8.12 9.42 -11.44
CA TYR A 137 -9.23 10.26 -11.86
C TYR A 137 -10.50 9.43 -11.89
N PHE A 138 -11.44 9.78 -11.02
CA PHE A 138 -12.78 9.17 -11.08
C PHE A 138 -13.63 9.86 -12.13
N ARG A 139 -14.42 9.06 -12.85
CA ARG A 139 -15.54 9.61 -13.62
C ARG A 139 -16.63 10.13 -12.68
N GLU A 140 -17.54 10.94 -13.17
CA GLU A 140 -18.77 11.26 -12.42
C GLU A 140 -19.59 9.98 -12.21
N LEU A 141 -19.98 9.74 -10.96
CA LEU A 141 -20.75 8.57 -10.55
C LEU A 141 -22.19 8.97 -10.22
N SER A 142 -23.15 8.18 -10.70
CA SER A 142 -24.54 8.33 -10.27
C SER A 142 -24.74 7.78 -8.86
N GLU A 143 -25.78 8.23 -8.17
CA GLU A 143 -26.17 7.71 -6.85
C GLU A 143 -26.48 6.20 -6.88
N GLU A 144 -26.97 5.69 -8.02
CA GLU A 144 -27.22 4.26 -8.21
C GLU A 144 -25.91 3.46 -8.24
N GLU A 145 -24.90 3.94 -8.98
CA GLU A 145 -23.57 3.31 -9.06
C GLU A 145 -22.87 3.32 -7.72
N ILE A 146 -22.93 4.45 -6.99
CA ILE A 146 -22.37 4.59 -5.65
C ILE A 146 -22.97 3.55 -4.70
N LYS A 147 -24.30 3.46 -4.63
CA LYS A 147 -24.99 2.49 -3.77
C LYS A 147 -24.72 1.05 -4.20
N SER A 148 -24.73 0.78 -5.50
CA SER A 148 -24.44 -0.53 -6.05
C SER A 148 -23.04 -1.00 -5.67
N TYR A 149 -22.01 -0.17 -5.84
CA TYR A 149 -20.65 -0.53 -5.47
C TYR A 149 -20.47 -0.62 -3.95
N ALA A 150 -20.99 0.33 -3.17
CA ALA A 150 -20.92 0.32 -1.71
C ALA A 150 -21.60 -0.91 -1.09
N SER A 151 -22.59 -1.51 -1.75
CA SER A 151 -23.26 -2.75 -1.31
C SER A 151 -22.42 -4.01 -1.52
N THR A 152 -21.30 -3.92 -2.24
CA THR A 152 -20.38 -5.05 -2.43
C THR A 152 -19.43 -5.18 -1.22
N ASN A 153 -18.64 -6.27 -1.19
CA ASN A 153 -17.58 -6.43 -0.19
C ASN A 153 -16.28 -5.70 -0.55
N GLU A 154 -16.18 -5.12 -1.76
CA GLU A 154 -14.92 -4.54 -2.26
C GLU A 154 -14.43 -3.30 -1.49
N PRO A 155 -15.27 -2.37 -1.02
CA PRO A 155 -14.83 -1.14 -0.37
C PRO A 155 -14.05 -1.34 0.94
N TYR A 156 -14.41 -2.35 1.73
CA TYR A 156 -14.15 -2.38 3.17
C TYR A 156 -12.72 -2.76 3.57
N ASP A 157 -11.94 -3.35 2.68
CA ASP A 157 -10.54 -3.69 2.91
C ASP A 157 -9.55 -2.73 2.21
N LYS A 158 -10.06 -1.60 1.67
CA LYS A 158 -9.27 -0.69 0.83
C LYS A 158 -9.30 0.76 1.33
N ALA A 159 -8.14 1.41 1.33
CA ALA A 159 -8.04 2.85 1.51
C ALA A 159 -8.86 3.57 0.44
N GLY A 160 -9.59 4.62 0.82
CA GLY A 160 -10.48 5.36 -0.08
C GLY A 160 -11.77 4.62 -0.46
N GLY A 161 -11.99 3.39 0.05
CA GLY A 161 -13.20 2.62 -0.18
C GLY A 161 -13.37 2.10 -1.61
N TYR A 162 -12.29 1.93 -2.38
CA TYR A 162 -12.35 1.36 -3.72
C TYR A 162 -11.09 0.59 -4.10
N GLY A 163 -11.15 -0.21 -5.17
CA GLY A 163 -9.98 -0.85 -5.77
C GLY A 163 -9.93 -0.63 -7.27
N ILE A 164 -8.71 -0.46 -7.83
CA ILE A 164 -8.53 -0.38 -9.29
C ILE A 164 -8.80 -1.72 -10.00
N GLN A 165 -8.79 -2.82 -9.25
CA GLN A 165 -9.16 -4.15 -9.73
C GLN A 165 -10.65 -4.43 -9.43
N GLY A 166 -11.22 -5.42 -10.11
CA GLY A 166 -12.61 -5.81 -9.89
C GLY A 166 -13.61 -4.75 -10.35
N LYS A 167 -14.75 -4.65 -9.68
CA LYS A 167 -15.82 -3.70 -10.03
C LYS A 167 -15.42 -2.25 -9.84
N GLY A 168 -14.50 -1.96 -8.91
CA GLY A 168 -14.00 -0.61 -8.70
C GLY A 168 -13.24 -0.03 -9.90
N SER A 169 -12.76 -0.87 -10.83
CA SER A 169 -12.18 -0.39 -12.10
C SER A 169 -13.17 0.43 -12.93
N LEU A 170 -14.47 0.20 -12.77
CA LEU A 170 -15.53 0.93 -13.48
C LEU A 170 -15.77 2.35 -12.94
N LEU A 171 -15.21 2.68 -11.77
CA LEU A 171 -15.32 4.00 -11.16
C LEU A 171 -14.26 4.97 -11.71
N ILE A 172 -13.18 4.42 -12.30
CA ILE A 172 -11.99 5.15 -12.71
C ILE A 172 -12.09 5.50 -14.20
N ASP A 173 -11.82 6.77 -14.53
CA ASP A 173 -11.68 7.23 -15.92
C ASP A 173 -10.27 6.88 -16.43
N HIS A 174 -9.24 7.34 -15.74
CA HIS A 174 -7.83 7.07 -16.05
C HIS A 174 -6.93 7.25 -14.83
N ILE A 175 -5.66 6.90 -14.98
CA ILE A 175 -4.61 7.16 -13.99
C ILE A 175 -3.43 7.86 -14.65
N ASP A 176 -2.72 8.69 -13.86
CA ASP A 176 -1.41 9.24 -14.24
C ASP A 176 -0.37 8.72 -13.25
N GLY A 177 0.44 7.74 -13.68
CA GLY A 177 1.45 7.08 -12.87
C GLY A 177 1.45 5.56 -12.98
N ASP A 178 1.83 4.90 -11.88
CA ASP A 178 2.03 3.46 -11.80
C ASP A 178 0.75 2.72 -11.36
N TYR A 179 0.23 1.85 -12.22
CA TYR A 179 -0.91 0.98 -11.92
C TYR A 179 -0.66 0.08 -10.71
N PHE A 180 0.50 -0.53 -10.62
CA PHE A 180 0.84 -1.45 -9.53
C PHE A 180 0.97 -0.74 -8.18
N ASN A 181 1.35 0.55 -8.21
CA ASN A 181 1.26 1.42 -7.04
C ASN A 181 -0.18 1.50 -6.52
N VAL A 182 -1.15 1.72 -7.38
CA VAL A 182 -2.58 1.79 -7.00
C VAL A 182 -3.09 0.45 -6.47
N VAL A 183 -2.61 -0.66 -7.02
CA VAL A 183 -2.92 -2.01 -6.49
C VAL A 183 -2.32 -2.22 -5.10
N GLY A 184 -1.16 -1.57 -4.80
CA GLY A 184 -0.56 -1.53 -3.47
C GLY A 184 0.86 -2.09 -3.33
N LEU A 185 1.56 -2.33 -4.46
CA LEU A 185 2.98 -2.69 -4.49
C LEU A 185 3.62 -2.19 -5.80
N PRO A 186 4.42 -1.12 -5.80
CA PRO A 186 5.04 -0.55 -7.00
C PRO A 186 6.15 -1.48 -7.52
N LEU A 187 5.82 -2.36 -8.46
CA LEU A 187 6.70 -3.44 -8.91
C LEU A 187 7.98 -2.94 -9.58
N VAL A 188 7.91 -1.85 -10.35
CA VAL A 188 9.10 -1.28 -11.01
C VAL A 188 10.07 -0.74 -9.97
N GLN A 189 9.57 -0.06 -8.94
CA GLN A 189 10.40 0.44 -7.84
C GLN A 189 11.00 -0.70 -7.03
N LEU A 190 10.21 -1.75 -6.74
CA LEU A 190 10.70 -2.96 -6.07
C LEU A 190 11.82 -3.63 -6.88
N TYR A 191 11.62 -3.79 -8.20
CA TYR A 191 12.64 -4.38 -9.07
C TYR A 191 13.96 -3.58 -9.06
N LYS A 192 13.87 -2.25 -9.16
CA LYS A 192 15.07 -1.39 -9.11
C LYS A 192 15.83 -1.57 -7.80
N GLU A 193 15.10 -1.52 -6.70
CA GLU A 193 15.65 -1.67 -5.35
C GLU A 193 16.39 -3.01 -5.17
N LEU A 194 15.75 -4.11 -5.56
CA LEU A 194 16.33 -5.45 -5.49
C LEU A 194 17.56 -5.57 -6.39
N LYS A 195 17.48 -5.06 -7.61
CA LYS A 195 18.58 -5.10 -8.59
C LYS A 195 19.82 -4.33 -8.14
N GLU A 196 19.63 -3.13 -7.59
CA GLU A 196 20.72 -2.30 -7.04
C GLU A 196 21.45 -3.00 -5.88
N ASN A 197 20.76 -3.87 -5.17
CA ASN A 197 21.31 -4.68 -4.09
C ASN A 197 21.69 -6.12 -4.52
N GLY A 198 21.86 -6.35 -5.82
CA GLY A 198 22.40 -7.60 -6.37
C GLY A 198 21.38 -8.75 -6.42
N VAL A 199 20.09 -8.48 -6.25
CA VAL A 199 19.02 -9.47 -6.32
C VAL A 199 18.28 -9.36 -7.65
N ASN A 200 18.48 -10.35 -8.51
CA ASN A 200 17.82 -10.41 -9.80
C ASN A 200 16.51 -11.24 -9.69
N ILE A 201 15.40 -10.64 -10.10
CA ILE A 201 14.06 -11.28 -10.15
C ILE A 201 13.49 -11.35 -11.59
N MET A 202 14.32 -11.09 -12.59
CA MET A 202 14.01 -11.28 -14.01
C MET A 202 14.83 -12.42 -14.59
#